data_4bef189dab0f980bf3604fc85e5e1d18
#
_entry.id   4bef189dab0f980bf3604fc85e5e1d18
#
_cell.length_a   1.000
_cell.length_b   1.000
_cell.length_c   1.000
_cell.angle_alpha   90.00
_cell.angle_beta   90.00
_cell.angle_gamma   90.00
#
_symmetry.space_group_name_H-M   'P 1'
#
loop_
_entity.id
_entity.type
_entity.pdbx_description
1 polymer ?
#
loop_
_entity_poly.entity_id
_entity_poly.type
_entity_poly.pdbx_seq_one_letter_code
_entity_poly.pdbx_strand_id
1 'polypeptide(L)'
;ETAKELVISSYYLSKLFKESENVNYIDYVNNLRIEYAKKQLMETEKSIKEICMESGYGDPNYFSRIFKKWTGVTPTEYREEGRYE
;
A
#
# COMPACT_ATOMS: atom_id res chain seq x y z
N GLU A 1 6.70 -16.48 1.13
CA GLU A 1 7.96 -16.14 0.74
C GLU A 1 8.13 -14.70 0.28
N THR A 2 7.26 -14.25 -0.58
CA THR A 2 7.29 -12.88 -1.00
C THR A 2 7.06 -11.94 0.18
N ALA A 3 6.13 -12.31 1.04
CA ALA A 3 5.85 -11.50 2.22
C ALA A 3 7.06 -11.44 3.14
N LYS A 4 7.76 -12.55 3.24
CA LYS A 4 8.94 -12.61 4.07
C LYS A 4 10.03 -11.70 3.53
N GLU A 5 10.23 -11.74 2.23
CA GLU A 5 11.21 -10.88 1.60
C GLU A 5 10.82 -9.41 1.76
N LEU A 6 9.54 -9.13 1.65
CA LEU A 6 9.06 -7.76 1.80
C LEU A 6 9.37 -7.23 3.19
N VAL A 7 9.15 -8.05 4.20
CA VAL A 7 9.41 -7.64 5.57
C VAL A 7 10.89 -7.36 5.79
N ILE A 8 11.73 -8.25 5.28
CA ILE A 8 13.17 -8.07 5.43
C ILE A 8 13.63 -6.83 4.70
N SER A 9 13.16 -6.64 3.48
CA SER A 9 13.51 -5.46 2.70
C SER A 9 13.10 -4.19 3.41
N SER A 10 11.91 -4.20 3.97
CA SER A 10 11.39 -3.03 4.65
C SER A 10 12.29 -2.64 5.82
N TYR A 11 12.69 -3.63 6.60
CA TYR A 11 13.56 -3.38 7.74
C TYR A 11 14.91 -2.82 7.29
N TYR A 12 15.47 -3.44 6.28
CA TYR A 12 16.77 -3.02 5.78
C TYR A 12 16.73 -1.59 5.24
N LEU A 13 15.71 -1.29 4.47
CA LEU A 13 15.58 0.04 3.89
C LEU A 13 15.28 1.09 4.96
N SER A 14 14.57 0.71 6.00
CA SER A 14 14.33 1.63 7.10
C SER A 14 15.65 2.11 7.70
N LYS A 15 16.56 1.17 7.85
CA LYS A 15 17.85 1.47 8.40
C LYS A 15 18.62 2.44 7.52
N LEU A 16 18.58 2.19 6.22
CA LEU A 16 19.26 3.04 5.26
C LEU A 16 18.66 4.44 5.25
N PHE A 17 17.33 4.53 5.25
CA PHE A 17 16.67 5.81 5.22
C PHE A 17 16.97 6.62 6.46
N LYS A 18 17.07 5.94 7.57
CA LYS A 18 17.39 6.61 8.82
C LYS A 18 18.74 7.29 8.73
N GLU A 19 19.68 6.63 8.07
CA GLU A 19 21.00 7.18 7.93
C GLU A 19 21.02 8.33 6.94
N SER A 20 20.20 8.25 5.89
CA SER A 20 20.21 9.28 4.87
C SER A 20 19.50 10.55 5.33
N GLU A 21 18.61 10.45 6.29
CA GLU A 21 17.93 11.59 6.88
C GLU A 21 16.96 12.32 5.96
N ASN A 22 16.85 11.91 4.71
CA ASN A 22 16.02 12.66 3.78
C ASN A 22 14.76 11.96 3.38
N VAL A 23 14.56 10.74 3.85
CA VAL A 23 13.39 9.98 3.46
C VAL A 23 12.56 9.69 4.68
N ASN A 24 11.27 9.99 4.58
CA ASN A 24 10.35 9.71 5.65
C ASN A 24 10.02 8.23 5.65
N TYR A 25 10.42 7.55 6.72
CA TYR A 25 10.18 6.11 6.83
C TYR A 25 8.69 5.78 6.71
N ILE A 26 7.85 6.60 7.33
CA ILE A 26 6.41 6.35 7.30
C ILE A 26 5.89 6.46 5.87
N ASP A 27 6.36 7.44 5.13
CA ASP A 27 5.96 7.58 3.73
C ASP A 27 6.40 6.39 2.92
N TYR A 28 7.60 5.89 3.17
CA TYR A 28 8.10 4.73 2.45
C TYR A 28 7.22 3.50 2.73
N VAL A 29 6.89 3.29 3.99
CA VAL A 29 6.04 2.15 4.36
C VAL A 29 4.67 2.28 3.72
N ASN A 30 4.10 3.48 3.74
CA ASN A 30 2.81 3.70 3.11
C ASN A 30 2.86 3.42 1.62
N ASN A 31 3.94 3.84 0.98
CA ASN A 31 4.09 3.57 -0.46
C ASN A 31 4.07 2.07 -0.74
N LEU A 32 4.79 1.30 0.06
CA LEU A 32 4.80 -0.16 -0.11
C LEU A 32 3.42 -0.75 0.09
N ARG A 33 2.72 -0.28 1.12
CA ARG A 33 1.38 -0.80 1.40
C ARG A 33 0.40 -0.46 0.29
N ILE A 34 0.51 0.75 -0.24
CA ILE A 34 -0.36 1.17 -1.33
C ILE A 34 -0.07 0.38 -2.59
N GLU A 35 1.20 0.12 -2.89
CA GLU A 35 1.53 -0.68 -4.06
C GLU A 35 0.97 -2.09 -3.94
N TYR A 36 1.04 -2.67 -2.75
CA TYR A 36 0.45 -3.97 -2.52
C TYR A 36 -1.06 -3.92 -2.74
N ALA A 37 -1.71 -2.88 -2.23
CA ALA A 37 -3.14 -2.73 -2.37
C ALA A 37 -3.54 -2.58 -3.83
N LYS A 38 -2.78 -1.80 -4.59
CA LYS A 38 -3.06 -1.62 -6.01
C LYS A 38 -3.04 -2.95 -6.74
N LYS A 39 -2.05 -3.77 -6.43
CA LYS A 39 -1.94 -5.07 -7.05
C LYS A 39 -3.13 -5.95 -6.70
N GLN A 40 -3.52 -5.97 -5.43
CA GLN A 40 -4.65 -6.79 -5.01
C GLN A 40 -5.95 -6.30 -5.63
N LEU A 41 -6.10 -5.00 -5.75
CA LEU A 41 -7.31 -4.45 -6.36
C LEU A 41 -7.47 -4.89 -7.80
N MET A 42 -6.37 -5.02 -8.52
CA MET A 42 -6.41 -5.39 -9.92
C MET A 42 -6.44 -6.89 -10.14
N GLU A 43 -5.79 -7.65 -9.28
CA GLU A 43 -5.57 -9.07 -9.51
C GLU A 43 -6.51 -9.99 -8.75
N THR A 44 -7.27 -9.46 -7.80
CA THR A 44 -8.17 -10.28 -7.01
C THR A 44 -9.54 -9.64 -6.94
N GLU A 45 -10.49 -10.44 -6.44
CA GLU A 45 -11.85 -9.94 -6.22
C GLU A 45 -12.07 -9.62 -4.75
N LYS A 46 -11.02 -9.55 -3.98
CA LYS A 46 -11.16 -9.26 -2.54
C LYS A 46 -11.84 -7.92 -2.31
N SER A 47 -12.56 -7.84 -1.22
CA SER A 47 -13.22 -6.60 -0.87
C SER A 47 -12.19 -5.55 -0.47
N ILE A 48 -12.60 -4.30 -0.53
CA ILE A 48 -11.73 -3.20 -0.13
C ILE A 48 -11.30 -3.39 1.32
N LYS A 49 -12.24 -3.85 2.17
CA LYS A 49 -11.92 -4.07 3.56
C LYS A 49 -10.86 -5.14 3.74
N GLU A 50 -10.98 -6.22 2.99
CA GLU A 50 -9.99 -7.28 3.08
C GLU A 50 -8.62 -6.79 2.65
N ILE A 51 -8.57 -6.05 1.56
CA ILE A 51 -7.31 -5.53 1.06
C ILE A 51 -6.71 -4.55 2.06
N CYS A 52 -7.56 -3.73 2.66
CA CYS A 52 -7.12 -2.80 3.68
C CYS A 52 -6.42 -3.52 4.83
N MET A 53 -7.06 -4.56 5.33
CA MET A 53 -6.50 -5.31 6.44
C MET A 53 -5.20 -6.00 6.05
N GLU A 54 -5.17 -6.58 4.87
CA GLU A 54 -3.97 -7.27 4.41
C GLU A 54 -2.82 -6.31 4.16
N SER A 55 -3.15 -5.08 3.80
CA SER A 55 -2.12 -4.07 3.55
C SER A 55 -1.53 -3.51 4.84
N GLY A 56 -2.12 -3.85 5.97
CA GLY A 56 -1.57 -3.41 7.24
C GLY A 56 -2.29 -2.21 7.84
N TYR A 57 -3.38 -1.78 7.23
CA TYR A 57 -4.20 -0.70 7.79
C TYR A 57 -5.35 -1.32 8.56
N GLY A 58 -5.64 -0.78 9.73
CA GLY A 58 -6.73 -1.34 10.52
C GLY A 58 -8.06 -0.66 10.30
N ASP A 59 -8.09 0.40 9.50
CA ASP A 59 -9.27 1.22 9.33
C ASP A 59 -9.49 1.50 7.85
N PRO A 60 -10.60 0.99 7.27
CA PRO A 60 -10.86 1.23 5.84
C PRO A 60 -10.95 2.70 5.47
N ASN A 61 -11.46 3.53 6.37
CA ASN A 61 -11.55 4.95 6.08
C ASN A 61 -10.17 5.57 5.98
N TYR A 62 -9.29 5.21 6.88
CA TYR A 62 -7.93 5.70 6.84
C TYR A 62 -7.20 5.19 5.59
N PHE A 63 -7.42 3.93 5.28
CA PHE A 63 -6.82 3.33 4.09
C PHE A 63 -7.25 4.07 2.84
N SER A 64 -8.54 4.38 2.72
CA SER A 64 -9.05 5.07 1.55
C SER A 64 -8.42 6.46 1.42
N ARG A 65 -8.25 7.14 2.53
CA ARG A 65 -7.63 8.46 2.50
C ARG A 65 -6.20 8.39 2.02
N ILE A 66 -5.44 7.46 2.57
CA ILE A 66 -4.03 7.30 2.20
C ILE A 66 -3.94 6.89 0.73
N PHE A 67 -4.78 5.95 0.32
CA PHE A 67 -4.79 5.50 -1.07
C PHE A 67 -5.04 6.67 -2.01
N LYS A 68 -6.05 7.47 -1.69
CA LYS A 68 -6.37 8.60 -2.55
C LYS A 68 -5.24 9.62 -2.56
N LYS A 69 -4.60 9.81 -1.41
CA LYS A 69 -3.47 10.74 -1.34
C LYS A 69 -2.33 10.30 -2.25
N TRP A 70 -2.08 9.00 -2.32
CA TRP A 70 -0.95 8.48 -3.09
C TRP A 70 -1.26 8.24 -4.56
N THR A 71 -2.52 7.95 -4.87
CA THR A 71 -2.88 7.60 -6.25
C THR A 71 -3.78 8.63 -6.92
N GLY A 72 -4.42 9.47 -6.14
CA GLY A 72 -5.34 10.45 -6.66
C GLY A 72 -6.79 9.99 -6.73
N VAL A 73 -7.04 8.70 -6.49
CA VAL A 73 -8.39 8.15 -6.54
C VAL A 73 -8.60 7.21 -5.37
N THR A 74 -9.86 6.92 -5.07
CA THR A 74 -10.16 5.96 -4.01
C THR A 74 -9.87 4.54 -4.50
N PRO A 75 -9.74 3.59 -3.56
CA PRO A 75 -9.52 2.20 -3.96
C PRO A 75 -10.61 1.67 -4.89
N THR A 76 -11.86 2.02 -4.61
CA THR A 76 -12.96 1.58 -5.44
C THR A 76 -12.86 2.17 -6.84
N GLU A 77 -12.57 3.45 -6.92
CA GLU A 77 -12.40 4.10 -8.21
C GLU A 77 -11.24 3.49 -8.99
N TYR A 78 -10.16 3.20 -8.29
CA TYR A 78 -8.99 2.61 -8.93
C TYR A 78 -9.34 1.26 -9.55
N ARG A 79 -10.06 0.43 -8.82
CA ARG A 79 -10.45 -0.88 -9.33
C ARG A 79 -11.37 -0.76 -10.53
N GLU A 80 -12.34 0.14 -10.43
CA GLU A 80 -13.30 0.29 -11.53
C GLU A 80 -12.65 0.83 -12.78
N GLU A 81 -11.75 1.78 -12.64
CA GLU A 81 -11.05 2.33 -13.79
C GLU A 81 -10.18 1.28 -14.45
N GLY A 82 -9.54 0.45 -13.66
CA GLY A 82 -8.71 -0.60 -14.20
C GLY A 82 -9.49 -1.63 -14.97
N ARG A 83 -10.74 -1.84 -14.59
CA ARG A 83 -11.56 -2.84 -15.26
C ARG A 83 -11.99 -2.40 -16.66
N TYR A 84 -12.00 -1.11 -16.89
CA TYR A 84 -12.42 -0.61 -18.19
C TYR A 84 -11.29 -0.65 -19.22
N GLU A 85 -10.12 -0.97 -18.76
CA GLU A 85 -9.01 -1.10 -19.65
C GLU A 85 -8.70 -2.55 -19.94
#